data_656e7f161f65746f72ec071755a74d02
#
_entry.id   656e7f161f65746f72ec071755a74d02
#
_cell.length_a   1.000
_cell.length_b   1.000
_cell.length_c   1.000
_cell.angle_alpha   90.00
_cell.angle_beta   90.00
_cell.angle_gamma   90.00
#
_symmetry.space_group_name_H-M   'P 1'
#
loop_
_entity.id
_entity.type
_entity.pdbx_description
1 polymer ?
#
loop_
_entity_poly.entity_id
_entity_poly.type
_entity_poly.pdbx_seq_one_letter_code
_entity_poly.pdbx_strand_id
1 'polypeptide(L)'
;CLRWLLTAGRADPARPALAALREALRGYGRASFRLYRTAGGFRAIAVDREFDPAARDTRELMQRTGTDPAYMRLCHAQRSFRARLTPKPWRAECPLPPGLFPRSDEKLQKRFASWLRRYESARAHYASCRYLETIGGGRPSTRNSHLIELHDRTCGVGESLNLA
;
A
#
# COMPACT_ATOMS: atom_id res chain seq x y z
N CYS A 1 6.96 -8.22 28.62
CA CYS A 1 5.52 -8.27 29.01
C CYS A 1 4.94 -6.93 29.50
N LEU A 2 5.77 -5.91 29.79
CA LEU A 2 5.24 -4.63 30.32
C LEU A 2 4.82 -3.59 29.25
N ARG A 3 5.15 -3.80 27.99
CA ARG A 3 4.89 -2.83 26.91
C ARG A 3 3.45 -2.87 26.38
N TRP A 4 2.71 -3.90 26.69
CA TRP A 4 1.33 -4.08 26.24
C TRP A 4 0.28 -3.38 27.13
N LEU A 5 0.62 -3.18 28.40
CA LEU A 5 -0.31 -2.57 29.38
C LEU A 5 -0.41 -1.04 29.29
N LEU A 6 0.48 -0.36 28.55
CA LEU A 6 0.48 1.10 28.42
C LEU A 6 -0.26 1.61 27.16
N THR A 7 -0.82 0.73 26.32
CA THR A 7 -1.57 1.11 25.10
C THR A 7 -3.08 0.94 25.23
N ALA A 8 -3.56 0.42 26.34
CA ALA A 8 -4.99 0.33 26.64
C ALA A 8 -5.52 1.74 27.00
N GLY A 9 -5.95 2.51 25.99
CA GLY A 9 -6.57 3.83 26.19
C GLY A 9 -6.12 4.93 25.24
N ARG A 10 -5.04 4.77 24.47
CA ARG A 10 -4.70 5.74 23.42
C ARG A 10 -5.50 5.44 22.16
N ALA A 11 -6.38 6.39 21.79
CA ALA A 11 -7.07 6.33 20.51
C ALA A 11 -6.05 6.13 19.38
N ASP A 12 -6.31 5.17 18.48
CA ASP A 12 -5.46 4.94 17.30
C ASP A 12 -5.32 6.26 16.52
N PRO A 13 -4.11 6.85 16.41
CA PRO A 13 -3.90 8.12 15.73
C PRO A 13 -4.29 8.10 14.25
N ALA A 14 -4.46 6.92 13.66
CA ALA A 14 -4.94 6.76 12.30
C ALA A 14 -6.48 6.79 12.18
N ARG A 15 -7.21 6.74 13.30
CA ARG A 15 -8.68 6.71 13.29
C ARG A 15 -9.32 7.95 12.64
N PRO A 16 -8.89 9.19 12.93
CA PRO A 16 -9.39 10.39 12.25
C PRO A 16 -9.09 10.37 10.74
N ALA A 17 -7.88 9.97 10.35
CA ALA A 17 -7.49 9.88 8.94
C ALA A 17 -8.34 8.84 8.17
N LEU A 18 -8.65 7.72 8.80
CA LEU A 18 -9.55 6.71 8.20
C LEU A 18 -10.97 7.25 8.05
N ALA A 19 -11.49 7.97 9.02
CA ALA A 19 -12.82 8.57 8.97
C ALA A 19 -12.91 9.60 7.81
N ALA A 20 -11.94 10.50 7.71
CA ALA A 20 -11.87 11.48 6.63
C ALA A 20 -11.74 10.83 5.24
N LEU A 21 -10.92 9.78 5.12
CA LEU A 21 -10.77 9.02 3.89
C LEU A 21 -12.10 8.35 3.48
N ARG A 22 -12.80 7.73 4.42
CA ARG A 22 -14.12 7.11 4.19
C ARG A 22 -15.15 8.13 3.69
N GLU A 23 -15.20 9.28 4.33
CA GLU A 23 -16.11 10.37 3.96
C GLU A 23 -15.81 10.88 2.55
N ALA A 24 -14.55 11.15 2.23
CA ALA A 24 -14.14 11.62 0.91
C ALA A 24 -14.48 10.62 -0.21
N LEU A 25 -14.28 9.31 0.03
CA LEU A 25 -14.59 8.26 -0.94
C LEU A 25 -16.10 8.05 -1.11
N ARG A 26 -16.87 8.09 -0.03
CA ARG A 26 -18.34 8.02 -0.10
C ARG A 26 -18.91 9.24 -0.85
N GLY A 27 -18.41 10.42 -0.54
CA GLY A 27 -18.82 11.68 -1.19
C GLY A 27 -18.44 11.78 -2.67
N TYR A 28 -17.48 10.97 -3.13
CA TYR A 28 -17.17 10.89 -4.56
C TYR A 28 -18.28 10.20 -5.35
N GLY A 29 -18.87 9.11 -4.85
CA GLY A 29 -20.10 8.47 -5.34
C GLY A 29 -20.06 7.85 -6.75
N ARG A 30 -18.97 8.04 -7.51
CA ARG A 30 -18.85 7.64 -8.92
C ARG A 30 -18.00 6.39 -9.13
N ALA A 31 -17.45 5.82 -8.07
CA ALA A 31 -16.61 4.63 -8.10
C ALA A 31 -16.66 3.90 -6.77
N SER A 32 -16.33 2.62 -6.80
CA SER A 32 -16.19 1.78 -5.63
C SER A 32 -14.72 1.53 -5.34
N PHE A 33 -14.36 1.48 -4.07
CA PHE A 33 -12.97 1.39 -3.62
C PHE A 33 -12.79 0.31 -2.56
N ARG A 34 -11.78 -0.53 -2.74
CA ARG A 34 -11.27 -1.39 -1.64
C ARG A 34 -10.29 -0.60 -0.81
N LEU A 35 -10.52 -0.60 0.48
CA LEU A 35 -9.67 0.08 1.46
C LEU A 35 -8.79 -0.91 2.19
N TYR A 36 -7.52 -0.51 2.37
CA TYR A 36 -6.53 -1.30 3.09
C TYR A 36 -5.79 -0.44 4.11
N ARG A 37 -5.50 -1.03 5.27
CA ARG A 37 -4.53 -0.52 6.23
C ARG A 37 -3.12 -0.90 5.78
N THR A 38 -2.19 0.04 5.79
CA THR A 38 -0.75 -0.21 5.61
C THR A 38 0.00 0.22 6.86
N ALA A 39 1.24 -0.20 7.02
CA ALA A 39 2.05 0.23 8.15
C ALA A 39 2.31 1.75 8.21
N GLY A 40 2.13 2.48 7.10
CA GLY A 40 2.32 3.93 7.03
C GLY A 40 1.05 4.75 6.86
N GLY A 41 -0.13 4.11 6.79
CA GLY A 41 -1.39 4.82 6.54
C GLY A 41 -2.42 3.92 5.87
N PHE A 42 -3.02 4.40 4.79
CA PHE A 42 -4.08 3.69 4.07
C PHE A 42 -3.77 3.59 2.58
N ARG A 43 -4.42 2.64 1.93
CA ARG A 43 -4.43 2.46 0.48
C ARG A 43 -5.86 2.28 0.03
N ALA A 44 -6.25 3.00 -1.03
CA ALA A 44 -7.52 2.80 -1.72
C ALA A 44 -7.25 2.30 -3.14
N ILE A 45 -7.97 1.27 -3.59
CA ILE A 45 -7.90 0.73 -4.95
C ILE A 45 -9.31 0.81 -5.54
N ALA A 46 -9.47 1.52 -6.64
CA ALA A 46 -10.72 1.53 -7.39
C ALA A 46 -10.99 0.16 -8.01
N VAL A 47 -12.24 -0.32 -7.90
CA VAL A 47 -12.57 -1.68 -8.31
C VAL A 47 -13.40 -1.76 -9.59
N ASP A 48 -14.21 -0.76 -9.86
CA ASP A 48 -15.23 -0.78 -10.94
C ASP A 48 -14.92 0.15 -12.10
N ARG A 49 -13.85 0.96 -12.01
CA ARG A 49 -13.41 1.85 -13.09
C ARG A 49 -11.91 2.13 -13.05
N GLU A 50 -11.41 2.61 -14.18
CA GLU A 50 -10.03 3.10 -14.29
C GLU A 50 -9.98 4.62 -14.08
N PHE A 51 -8.87 5.10 -13.55
CA PHE A 51 -8.57 6.52 -13.37
C PHE A 51 -7.33 6.88 -14.20
N ASP A 52 -7.36 8.04 -14.85
CA ASP A 52 -6.15 8.62 -15.45
C ASP A 52 -5.39 9.43 -14.38
N PRO A 53 -4.15 9.08 -14.05
CA PRO A 53 -3.33 9.81 -13.07
C PRO A 53 -3.09 11.28 -13.42
N ALA A 54 -3.22 11.66 -14.69
CA ALA A 54 -3.05 13.03 -15.16
C ALA A 54 -4.35 13.84 -15.17
N ALA A 55 -5.52 13.19 -15.06
CA ALA A 55 -6.81 13.86 -15.12
C ALA A 55 -7.04 14.77 -13.89
N ARG A 56 -7.79 15.85 -14.14
CA ARG A 56 -8.09 16.86 -13.10
C ARG A 56 -8.95 16.26 -11.98
N ASP A 57 -9.99 15.52 -12.33
CA ASP A 57 -10.91 14.90 -11.36
C ASP A 57 -10.21 13.85 -10.50
N THR A 58 -9.25 13.11 -11.05
CA THR A 58 -8.39 12.20 -10.31
C THR A 58 -7.53 12.96 -9.28
N ARG A 59 -6.94 14.07 -9.68
CA ARG A 59 -6.15 14.92 -8.78
C ARG A 59 -7.01 15.48 -7.64
N GLU A 60 -8.19 15.98 -7.97
CA GLU A 60 -9.14 16.52 -6.97
C GLU A 60 -9.57 15.43 -5.97
N LEU A 61 -9.85 14.20 -6.44
CA LEU A 61 -10.12 13.07 -5.56
C LEU A 61 -8.94 12.75 -4.64
N MET A 62 -7.73 12.68 -5.19
CA MET A 62 -6.52 12.41 -4.41
C MET A 62 -6.27 13.49 -3.34
N GLN A 63 -6.52 14.76 -3.64
CA GLN A 63 -6.44 15.86 -2.67
C GLN A 63 -7.48 15.69 -1.55
N ARG A 64 -8.73 15.44 -1.90
CA ARG A 64 -9.83 15.24 -0.94
C ARG A 64 -9.61 14.04 -0.01
N THR A 65 -8.96 13.00 -0.51
CA THR A 65 -8.61 11.80 0.28
C THR A 65 -7.35 11.96 1.12
N GLY A 66 -6.71 13.15 1.12
CA GLY A 66 -5.49 13.39 1.87
C GLY A 66 -4.28 12.61 1.36
N THR A 67 -4.24 12.31 0.06
CA THR A 67 -3.13 11.60 -0.57
C THR A 67 -1.83 12.41 -0.47
N ASP A 68 -0.71 11.73 -0.19
CA ASP A 68 0.63 12.33 -0.11
C ASP A 68 0.93 13.17 -1.36
N PRO A 69 1.23 14.47 -1.24
CA PRO A 69 1.52 15.35 -2.37
C PRO A 69 2.71 14.90 -3.22
N ALA A 70 3.72 14.25 -2.62
CA ALA A 70 4.86 13.70 -3.37
C ALA A 70 4.42 12.52 -4.25
N TYR A 71 3.56 11.65 -3.72
CA TYR A 71 2.98 10.55 -4.48
C TYR A 71 2.09 11.07 -5.62
N MET A 72 1.27 12.10 -5.38
CA MET A 72 0.44 12.72 -6.42
C MET A 72 1.27 13.26 -7.58
N ARG A 73 2.36 14.00 -7.27
CA ARG A 73 3.28 14.50 -8.30
C ARG A 73 3.93 13.37 -9.10
N LEU A 74 4.33 12.30 -8.42
CA LEU A 74 4.91 11.12 -9.06
C LEU A 74 3.93 10.43 -10.01
N CYS A 75 2.70 10.20 -9.57
CA CYS A 75 1.65 9.59 -10.39
C CYS A 75 1.36 10.42 -11.65
N HIS A 76 1.25 11.73 -11.49
CA HIS A 76 1.03 12.65 -12.61
C HIS A 76 2.19 12.63 -13.61
N ALA A 77 3.43 12.77 -13.13
CA ALA A 77 4.62 12.82 -13.98
C ALA A 77 4.86 11.50 -14.75
N GLN A 78 4.57 10.37 -14.13
CA GLN A 78 4.78 9.04 -14.71
C GLN A 78 3.54 8.47 -15.39
N ARG A 79 2.43 9.18 -15.35
CA ARG A 79 1.11 8.71 -15.84
C ARG A 79 0.78 7.30 -15.36
N SER A 80 1.10 7.01 -14.11
CA SER A 80 0.95 5.67 -13.54
C SER A 80 0.72 5.73 -12.03
N PHE A 81 -0.24 4.96 -11.54
CA PHE A 81 -0.37 4.67 -10.12
C PHE A 81 0.59 3.55 -9.73
N ARG A 82 1.16 3.66 -8.54
CA ARG A 82 2.10 2.66 -8.00
C ARG A 82 1.69 2.25 -6.60
N ALA A 83 1.78 0.97 -6.34
CA ALA A 83 1.63 0.42 -5.01
C ALA A 83 2.82 -0.47 -4.67
N ARG A 84 3.38 -0.30 -3.49
CA ARG A 84 4.37 -1.24 -2.99
C ARG A 84 3.64 -2.50 -2.52
N LEU A 85 3.99 -3.63 -3.10
CA LEU A 85 3.35 -4.91 -2.79
C LEU A 85 4.08 -5.70 -1.69
N THR A 86 5.33 -5.32 -1.38
CA THR A 86 6.15 -6.00 -0.36
C THR A 86 6.56 -5.03 0.74
N PRO A 87 6.82 -5.49 1.97
CA PRO A 87 7.27 -4.64 3.06
C PRO A 87 8.54 -3.86 2.72
N LYS A 88 8.74 -2.72 3.34
CA LYS A 88 10.04 -2.05 3.30
C LYS A 88 11.05 -2.91 4.09
N PRO A 89 12.32 -3.07 3.62
CA PRO A 89 13.27 -3.98 4.27
C PRO A 89 13.37 -3.76 5.78
N TRP A 90 13.51 -2.52 6.23
CA TRP A 90 13.62 -2.21 7.66
C TRP A 90 12.36 -2.49 8.49
N ARG A 91 11.19 -2.64 7.86
CA ARG A 91 9.96 -3.05 8.53
C ARG A 91 9.85 -4.56 8.65
N ALA A 92 10.56 -5.29 7.80
CA ALA A 92 10.71 -6.74 7.85
C ALA A 92 12.05 -7.13 8.50
N GLU A 93 12.57 -6.28 9.36
CA GLU A 93 13.83 -6.52 10.13
C GLU A 93 15.02 -6.89 9.23
N CYS A 94 15.02 -6.40 7.99
CA CYS A 94 16.08 -6.62 7.03
C CYS A 94 16.81 -5.30 6.73
N PRO A 95 18.14 -5.29 6.65
CA PRO A 95 18.88 -4.09 6.27
C PRO A 95 18.53 -3.64 4.83
N LEU A 96 18.91 -2.41 4.50
CA LEU A 96 18.76 -1.91 3.14
C LEU A 96 19.59 -2.76 2.14
N PRO A 97 19.15 -2.82 0.87
CA PRO A 97 19.90 -3.53 -0.15
C PRO A 97 21.29 -2.91 -0.35
N PRO A 98 22.32 -3.71 -0.62
CA PRO A 98 23.66 -3.20 -0.88
C PRO A 98 23.71 -2.46 -2.21
N GLY A 99 24.30 -1.28 -2.20
CA GLY A 99 24.54 -0.44 -3.39
C GLY A 99 23.28 0.09 -4.06
N LEU A 100 23.50 0.94 -5.05
CA LEU A 100 22.46 1.52 -5.89
C LEU A 100 22.28 0.70 -7.19
N PHE A 101 21.16 0.87 -7.83
CA PHE A 101 20.90 0.33 -9.17
C PHE A 101 21.38 1.36 -10.24
N PRO A 102 21.92 0.91 -11.36
CA PRO A 102 22.26 -0.46 -11.75
C PRO A 102 23.51 -1.00 -11.02
N ARG A 103 23.55 -2.34 -10.78
CA ARG A 103 24.65 -3.03 -10.13
C ARG A 103 25.55 -3.67 -11.19
N SER A 104 26.52 -2.94 -11.70
CA SER A 104 27.42 -3.39 -12.75
C SER A 104 28.59 -4.26 -12.24
N ASP A 105 28.98 -4.12 -10.97
CA ASP A 105 30.05 -4.90 -10.36
C ASP A 105 29.56 -6.27 -9.91
N GLU A 106 30.25 -7.36 -10.30
CA GLU A 106 29.91 -8.74 -9.98
C GLU A 106 29.91 -9.02 -8.47
N LYS A 107 30.84 -8.45 -7.71
CA LYS A 107 30.89 -8.58 -6.26
C LYS A 107 29.64 -7.98 -5.61
N LEU A 108 29.21 -6.83 -6.10
CA LEU A 108 28.00 -6.17 -5.65
C LEU A 108 26.73 -6.95 -6.01
N GLN A 109 26.70 -7.56 -7.20
CA GLN A 109 25.61 -8.46 -7.61
C GLN A 109 25.50 -9.68 -6.70
N LYS A 110 26.61 -10.34 -6.37
CA LYS A 110 26.65 -11.48 -5.43
C LYS A 110 26.15 -11.09 -4.02
N ARG A 111 26.57 -9.92 -3.54
CA ARG A 111 26.08 -9.37 -2.25
C ARG A 111 24.59 -9.08 -2.29
N PHE A 112 24.10 -8.52 -3.39
CA PHE A 112 22.67 -8.26 -3.56
C PHE A 112 21.86 -9.56 -3.63
N ALA A 113 22.33 -10.60 -4.34
CA ALA A 113 21.67 -11.90 -4.38
C ALA A 113 21.55 -12.54 -3.00
N SER A 114 22.60 -12.44 -2.17
CA SER A 114 22.57 -12.89 -0.77
C SER A 114 21.58 -12.08 0.07
N TRP A 115 21.60 -10.76 -0.08
CA TRP A 115 20.63 -9.88 0.57
C TRP A 115 19.20 -10.19 0.15
N LEU A 116 18.95 -10.44 -1.13
CA LEU A 116 17.62 -10.74 -1.64
C LEU A 116 17.04 -12.01 -1.01
N ARG A 117 17.83 -13.08 -0.92
CA ARG A 117 17.38 -14.32 -0.25
C ARG A 117 17.01 -14.06 1.22
N ARG A 118 17.83 -13.30 1.94
CA ARG A 118 17.53 -12.92 3.33
C ARG A 118 16.25 -12.09 3.42
N TYR A 119 16.08 -11.12 2.52
CA TYR A 119 14.88 -10.28 2.47
C TYR A 119 13.62 -11.10 2.13
N GLU A 120 13.69 -12.01 1.14
CA GLU A 120 12.58 -12.88 0.79
C GLU A 120 12.13 -13.77 1.97
N SER A 121 13.08 -14.33 2.71
CA SER A 121 12.79 -15.08 3.93
C SER A 121 12.15 -14.20 5.01
N ALA A 122 12.71 -13.02 5.27
CA ALA A 122 12.20 -12.11 6.29
C ALA A 122 10.79 -11.60 5.97
N ARG A 123 10.55 -11.17 4.72
CA ARG A 123 9.25 -10.60 4.31
C ARG A 123 8.10 -11.61 4.34
N ALA A 124 8.38 -12.91 4.29
CA ALA A 124 7.36 -13.95 4.35
C ALA A 124 6.56 -13.95 5.67
N HIS A 125 7.07 -13.31 6.71
CA HIS A 125 6.42 -13.19 8.01
C HIS A 125 5.57 -11.92 8.16
N TYR A 126 5.44 -11.11 7.09
CA TYR A 126 4.78 -9.81 7.15
C TYR A 126 3.81 -9.59 6.00
N ALA A 127 2.67 -8.99 6.31
CA ALA A 127 1.76 -8.42 5.31
C ALA A 127 2.12 -6.97 5.01
N SER A 128 2.04 -6.57 3.74
CA SER A 128 2.23 -5.16 3.34
C SER A 128 1.00 -4.29 3.57
N CYS A 129 -0.17 -4.92 3.60
CA CYS A 129 -1.43 -4.27 3.93
C CYS A 129 -2.47 -5.29 4.41
N ARG A 130 -3.50 -4.78 5.10
CA ARG A 130 -4.65 -5.54 5.58
C ARG A 130 -5.91 -4.94 5.00
N TYR A 131 -6.77 -5.77 4.43
CA TYR A 131 -8.08 -5.32 3.95
C TYR A 131 -8.95 -4.83 5.11
N LEU A 132 -9.66 -3.73 4.89
CA LEU A 132 -10.59 -3.14 5.85
C LEU A 132 -12.03 -3.31 5.38
N GLU A 133 -12.36 -2.76 4.23
CA GLU A 133 -13.72 -2.70 3.69
C GLU A 133 -13.74 -2.33 2.21
N THR A 134 -14.91 -2.47 1.59
CA THR A 134 -15.21 -1.88 0.29
C THR A 134 -16.22 -0.75 0.46
N ILE A 135 -15.96 0.41 -0.13
CA ILE A 135 -16.85 1.56 -0.17
C ILE A 135 -17.44 1.65 -1.58
N GLY A 136 -18.76 1.77 -1.68
CA GLY A 136 -19.51 1.72 -2.92
C GLY A 136 -20.08 0.33 -3.23
N GLY A 137 -20.96 0.24 -4.23
CA GLY A 137 -21.70 -0.98 -4.61
C GLY A 137 -21.31 -1.56 -5.97
N GLY A 138 -20.35 -0.96 -6.66
CA GLY A 138 -19.90 -1.41 -7.99
C GLY A 138 -19.17 -2.75 -7.92
N ARG A 139 -19.39 -3.58 -8.94
CA ARG A 139 -18.67 -4.85 -9.10
C ARG A 139 -17.35 -4.62 -9.83
N PRO A 140 -16.27 -5.31 -9.43
CA PRO A 140 -15.02 -5.22 -10.15
C PRO A 140 -15.18 -5.65 -11.61
N SER A 141 -14.53 -4.92 -12.52
CA SER A 141 -14.34 -5.40 -13.89
C SER A 141 -13.42 -6.65 -13.86
N THR A 142 -13.48 -7.49 -14.89
CA THR A 142 -12.63 -8.68 -14.99
C THR A 142 -11.14 -8.32 -14.82
N ARG A 143 -10.70 -7.24 -15.48
CA ARG A 143 -9.31 -6.74 -15.38
C ARG A 143 -8.95 -6.33 -13.95
N ASN A 144 -9.83 -5.58 -13.29
CA ASN A 144 -9.59 -5.12 -11.93
C ASN A 144 -9.65 -6.26 -10.92
N SER A 145 -10.47 -7.29 -11.14
CA SER A 145 -10.48 -8.51 -10.31
C SER A 145 -9.11 -9.18 -10.29
N HIS A 146 -8.51 -9.45 -11.46
CA HIS A 146 -7.18 -10.06 -11.54
C HIS A 146 -6.10 -9.20 -10.88
N LEU A 147 -6.17 -7.87 -11.04
CA LEU A 147 -5.24 -6.95 -10.41
C LEU A 147 -5.39 -6.96 -8.88
N ILE A 148 -6.61 -6.99 -8.37
CA ILE A 148 -6.91 -7.08 -6.94
C ILE A 148 -6.42 -8.42 -6.37
N GLU A 149 -6.67 -9.53 -7.04
CA GLU A 149 -6.20 -10.86 -6.63
C GLU A 149 -4.67 -10.92 -6.55
N LEU A 150 -3.98 -10.41 -7.58
CA LEU A 150 -2.53 -10.30 -7.59
C LEU A 150 -2.01 -9.44 -6.43
N HIS A 151 -2.65 -8.28 -6.23
CA HIS A 151 -2.33 -7.37 -5.14
C HIS A 151 -2.51 -8.06 -3.79
N ASP A 152 -3.68 -8.64 -3.53
CA ASP A 152 -4.04 -9.21 -2.23
C ASP A 152 -3.13 -10.40 -1.89
N ARG A 153 -2.90 -11.31 -2.84
CA ARG A 153 -1.98 -12.44 -2.69
C ARG A 153 -0.55 -11.97 -2.40
N THR A 154 -0.04 -11.01 -3.18
CA THR A 154 1.36 -10.55 -3.02
C THR A 154 1.57 -9.74 -1.74
N CYS A 155 0.54 -9.07 -1.27
CA CYS A 155 0.56 -8.28 -0.03
C CYS A 155 0.32 -9.11 1.24
N GLY A 156 -0.04 -10.39 1.13
CA GLY A 156 -0.41 -11.24 2.28
C GLY A 156 -1.76 -10.84 2.91
N VAL A 157 -2.70 -10.35 2.08
CA VAL A 157 -4.03 -9.93 2.58
C VAL A 157 -4.84 -11.17 2.97
N GLY A 158 -5.41 -11.14 4.16
CA GLY A 158 -6.17 -12.27 4.72
C GLY A 158 -5.34 -13.25 5.54
N GLU A 159 -4.02 -13.14 5.53
CA GLU A 159 -3.14 -13.93 6.38
C GLU A 159 -2.97 -13.28 7.76
N SER A 160 -2.79 -14.10 8.81
CA SER A 160 -2.56 -13.64 10.18
C SER A 160 -1.11 -13.17 10.41
N LEU A 161 -0.59 -12.37 9.46
CA LEU A 161 0.76 -11.82 9.49
C LEU A 161 0.81 -10.45 10.17
N ASN A 162 1.97 -10.10 10.72
CA ASN A 162 2.20 -8.75 11.21
C ASN A 162 2.26 -7.74 10.05
N LEU A 163 1.71 -6.54 10.28
CA LEU A 163 1.72 -5.48 9.27
C LEU A 163 3.08 -4.75 9.28
N ALA A 164 3.75 -4.68 8.11
CA ALA A 164 5.08 -4.06 7.95
C ALA A 164 5.20 -3.15 6.71
#